data_1e1f0a588c8df046d4b08feaa5e445d0
#
_entry.id   1e1f0a588c8df046d4b08feaa5e445d0
#
_cell.length_a   1.000
_cell.length_b   1.000
_cell.length_c   1.000
_cell.angle_alpha   90.00
_cell.angle_beta   90.00
_cell.angle_gamma   90.00
#
_symmetry.space_group_name_H-M   'P 1'
#
loop_
_entity.id
_entity.type
_entity.pdbx_description
1 polymer ?
#
loop_
_entity_poly.entity_id
_entity_poly.type
_entity_poly.pdbx_seq_one_letter_code
_entity_poly.pdbx_strand_id
1 'polypeptide(L)'
;MGAQDAQDTARRLRAIGDELSDRFYERADVVRTLVVTLLAGQHSLVLGPPGTAKSELARELTGRVEGAAYWEILLSKFTAPTRMFGPVDVAALARGEYRQVLEGRATTAHIAFIDEIFKCSTAALNETLGFLNERIYHPENGGEPIRCPLIGAITASNELPSGEDTAAIYDRLLVRIEVGYLEDPSNFAALVRSAVSRPAAPVRTTVELSALRHAVTEAVPAVAVPDAVVDALCTLRAALRRKELVASDRRWRQAVGLLQASAYLDGRPAVAETDLSVLTHVLWDSPAQRPIVEREVLHLVNPDAKEALDLADVIDELEAQLDAMAGQSREALSDWVIKKAHNKLAMAGKRLEKLREEAAGAGRSTSAIDRVTGRQRAVRARVLTEALGMDASMAQAQL
;
A
#
# COMPACT_ATOMS: atom_id res chain seq x y z
N MET A 1 -19.20 3.34 23.51
CA MET A 1 -18.64 4.58 22.88
C MET A 1 -19.70 5.14 21.93
N GLY A 2 -19.93 6.45 21.95
CA GLY A 2 -20.96 7.07 21.09
C GLY A 2 -20.47 7.31 19.67
N ALA A 3 -21.40 7.65 18.74
CA ALA A 3 -21.06 7.98 17.34
C ALA A 3 -20.04 9.13 17.25
N GLN A 4 -20.04 10.05 18.20
CA GLN A 4 -19.12 11.18 18.28
C GLN A 4 -17.68 10.72 18.60
N ASP A 5 -17.53 9.72 19.48
CA ASP A 5 -16.21 9.14 19.80
C ASP A 5 -15.62 8.37 18.61
N ALA A 6 -16.47 7.69 17.83
CA ALA A 6 -16.05 6.99 16.61
C ALA A 6 -15.54 7.97 15.54
N GLN A 7 -16.23 9.11 15.37
CA GLN A 7 -15.79 10.16 14.45
C GLN A 7 -14.50 10.84 14.91
N ASP A 8 -14.32 11.06 16.21
CA ASP A 8 -13.07 11.60 16.77
C ASP A 8 -11.90 10.64 16.52
N THR A 9 -12.10 9.34 16.71
CA THR A 9 -11.11 8.30 16.44
C THR A 9 -10.69 8.31 14.96
N ALA A 10 -11.64 8.35 14.03
CA ALA A 10 -11.35 8.44 12.59
C ALA A 10 -10.56 9.72 12.24
N ARG A 11 -10.96 10.86 12.84
CA ARG A 11 -10.26 12.14 12.64
C ARG A 11 -8.81 12.10 13.14
N ARG A 12 -8.57 11.52 14.33
CA ARG A 12 -7.23 11.36 14.90
C ARG A 12 -6.36 10.43 14.04
N LEU A 13 -6.91 9.32 13.57
CA LEU A 13 -6.19 8.38 12.69
C LEU A 13 -5.83 9.02 11.34
N ARG A 14 -6.69 9.88 10.78
CA ARG A 14 -6.34 10.70 9.59
C ARG A 14 -5.18 11.64 9.90
N ALA A 15 -5.28 12.40 10.99
CA ALA A 15 -4.21 13.32 11.39
C ALA A 15 -2.87 12.59 11.61
N ILE A 16 -2.90 11.40 12.20
CA ILE A 16 -1.71 10.53 12.32
C ILE A 16 -1.18 10.18 10.92
N GLY A 17 -2.06 9.80 10.00
CA GLY A 17 -1.70 9.51 8.61
C GLY A 17 -1.04 10.70 7.91
N ASP A 18 -1.60 11.89 8.04
CA ASP A 18 -1.07 13.12 7.45
C ASP A 18 0.30 13.46 8.04
N GLU A 19 0.45 13.46 9.38
CA GLU A 19 1.72 13.72 10.05
C GLU A 19 2.83 12.72 9.65
N LEU A 20 2.48 11.45 9.46
CA LEU A 20 3.44 10.44 9.01
C LEU A 20 3.77 10.61 7.52
N SER A 21 2.81 11.01 6.70
CA SER A 21 3.02 11.27 5.28
C SER A 21 3.95 12.46 5.04
N ASP A 22 3.86 13.49 5.86
CA ASP A 22 4.76 14.65 5.84
C ASP A 22 6.19 14.27 6.25
N ARG A 23 6.35 13.28 7.14
CA ARG A 23 7.66 12.83 7.62
C ARG A 23 8.30 11.81 6.69
N PHE A 24 7.52 10.91 6.10
CA PHE A 24 7.98 9.83 5.25
C PHE A 24 7.69 10.16 3.77
N TYR A 25 8.62 10.82 3.13
CA TYR A 25 8.49 11.27 1.74
C TYR A 25 8.12 10.13 0.79
N GLU A 26 7.20 10.39 -0.12
CA GLU A 26 6.66 9.42 -1.09
C GLU A 26 6.01 8.18 -0.45
N ARG A 27 5.49 8.31 0.77
CA ARG A 27 4.88 7.20 1.53
C ARG A 27 3.42 7.44 1.93
N ALA A 28 2.77 8.49 1.42
CA ALA A 28 1.40 8.83 1.79
C ALA A 28 0.42 7.67 1.54
N ASP A 29 0.51 7.01 0.37
CA ASP A 29 -0.31 5.85 0.03
C ASP A 29 0.01 4.64 0.95
N VAL A 30 1.29 4.40 1.23
CA VAL A 30 1.73 3.35 2.17
C VAL A 30 1.17 3.58 3.56
N VAL A 31 1.32 4.80 4.09
CA VAL A 31 0.82 5.20 5.41
C VAL A 31 -0.68 5.01 5.52
N ARG A 32 -1.44 5.56 4.55
CA ARG A 32 -2.89 5.41 4.50
C ARG A 32 -3.31 3.94 4.47
N THR A 33 -2.66 3.15 3.61
CA THR A 33 -2.95 1.72 3.46
C THR A 33 -2.67 0.95 4.75
N LEU A 34 -1.59 1.26 5.48
CA LEU A 34 -1.29 0.65 6.78
C LEU A 34 -2.34 1.01 7.85
N VAL A 35 -2.78 2.27 7.91
CA VAL A 35 -3.85 2.70 8.83
C VAL A 35 -5.16 1.98 8.52
N VAL A 36 -5.56 1.89 7.26
CA VAL A 36 -6.75 1.15 6.81
C VAL A 36 -6.63 -0.32 7.16
N THR A 37 -5.45 -0.92 6.96
CA THR A 37 -5.19 -2.33 7.27
C THR A 37 -5.35 -2.62 8.76
N LEU A 38 -4.83 -1.75 9.64
CA LEU A 38 -5.01 -1.89 11.09
C LEU A 38 -6.48 -1.72 11.50
N LEU A 39 -7.20 -0.75 10.93
CA LEU A 39 -8.63 -0.55 11.16
C LEU A 39 -9.48 -1.75 10.73
N ALA A 40 -9.08 -2.42 9.64
CA ALA A 40 -9.73 -3.65 9.18
C ALA A 40 -9.34 -4.89 10.01
N GLY A 41 -8.45 -4.76 10.99
CA GLY A 41 -7.93 -5.89 11.75
C GLY A 41 -7.18 -6.91 10.89
N GLN A 42 -6.54 -6.46 9.81
CA GLN A 42 -5.84 -7.30 8.84
C GLN A 42 -4.31 -7.16 8.97
N HIS A 43 -3.58 -7.96 8.19
CA HIS A 43 -2.13 -7.97 8.16
C HIS A 43 -1.63 -7.43 6.83
N SER A 44 -0.50 -6.70 6.87
CA SER A 44 0.15 -6.15 5.68
C SER A 44 1.54 -6.74 5.45
N LEU A 45 1.91 -6.83 4.20
CA LEU A 45 3.27 -7.10 3.73
C LEU A 45 3.81 -5.86 3.01
N VAL A 46 4.92 -5.34 3.48
CA VAL A 46 5.66 -4.25 2.83
C VAL A 46 6.87 -4.84 2.13
N LEU A 47 6.81 -4.89 0.81
CA LEU A 47 7.87 -5.37 -0.07
C LEU A 47 8.77 -4.22 -0.50
N GLY A 48 10.07 -4.41 -0.45
CA GLY A 48 11.01 -3.42 -0.97
C GLY A 48 12.43 -3.56 -0.46
N PRO A 49 13.40 -2.89 -1.10
CA PRO A 49 14.80 -3.01 -0.76
C PRO A 49 15.09 -2.53 0.67
N PRO A 50 16.23 -2.94 1.25
CA PRO A 50 16.65 -2.43 2.56
C PRO A 50 16.88 -0.91 2.52
N GLY A 51 16.71 -0.24 3.66
CA GLY A 51 16.92 1.21 3.76
C GLY A 51 15.74 2.08 3.27
N THR A 52 14.56 1.50 3.00
CA THR A 52 13.34 2.24 2.62
C THR A 52 12.44 2.62 3.80
N ALA A 53 12.97 2.64 5.01
CA ALA A 53 12.33 3.06 6.27
C ALA A 53 11.11 2.22 6.71
N LYS A 54 10.96 0.95 6.26
CA LYS A 54 9.82 0.08 6.61
C LYS A 54 9.65 -0.07 8.12
N SER A 55 10.71 -0.43 8.83
CA SER A 55 10.69 -0.64 10.30
C SER A 55 10.45 0.66 11.07
N GLU A 56 11.02 1.78 10.59
CA GLU A 56 10.83 3.09 11.22
C GLU A 56 9.38 3.55 11.09
N LEU A 57 8.79 3.40 9.91
CA LEU A 57 7.38 3.72 9.68
C LEU A 57 6.45 2.88 10.57
N ALA A 58 6.71 1.57 10.69
CA ALA A 58 5.92 0.70 11.56
C ALA A 58 5.99 1.12 13.03
N ARG A 59 7.20 1.44 13.54
CA ARG A 59 7.38 1.93 14.93
C ARG A 59 6.68 3.27 15.15
N GLU A 60 6.82 4.21 14.20
CA GLU A 60 6.18 5.52 14.31
C GLU A 60 4.66 5.41 14.30
N LEU A 61 4.09 4.60 13.41
CA LEU A 61 2.64 4.38 13.36
C LEU A 61 2.14 3.74 14.66
N THR A 62 2.82 2.69 15.15
CA THR A 62 2.42 1.99 16.38
C THR A 62 2.59 2.87 17.62
N GLY A 63 3.65 3.68 17.66
CA GLY A 63 3.90 4.64 18.74
C GLY A 63 2.86 5.76 18.85
N ARG A 64 1.88 5.82 17.91
CA ARG A 64 0.72 6.71 17.96
C ARG A 64 -0.49 6.07 18.62
N VAL A 65 -0.42 4.80 19.02
CA VAL A 65 -1.49 4.09 19.71
C VAL A 65 -1.13 3.96 21.20
N GLU A 66 -1.68 4.83 22.02
CA GLU A 66 -1.42 4.85 23.48
C GLU A 66 -1.99 3.59 24.14
N GLY A 67 -1.18 2.97 25.01
CA GLY A 67 -1.52 1.73 25.69
C GLY A 67 -1.35 0.47 24.84
N ALA A 68 -0.93 0.56 23.58
CA ALA A 68 -0.65 -0.61 22.76
C ALA A 68 0.71 -1.24 23.11
N ALA A 69 0.72 -2.55 23.31
CA ALA A 69 1.95 -3.33 23.37
C ALA A 69 2.43 -3.57 21.92
N TYR A 70 3.57 -3.01 21.59
CA TYR A 70 4.28 -3.24 20.34
C TYR A 70 5.31 -4.36 20.49
N TRP A 71 5.36 -5.25 19.53
CA TRP A 71 6.39 -6.29 19.48
C TRP A 71 7.03 -6.31 18.09
N GLU A 72 8.36 -6.42 18.06
CA GLU A 72 9.15 -6.39 16.84
C GLU A 72 10.15 -7.53 16.83
N ILE A 73 10.32 -8.16 15.64
CA ILE A 73 11.32 -9.19 15.43
C ILE A 73 11.86 -9.13 13.98
N LEU A 74 13.16 -9.35 13.86
CA LEU A 74 13.82 -9.71 12.60
C LEU A 74 13.95 -11.24 12.56
N LEU A 75 13.32 -11.87 11.57
CA LEU A 75 13.39 -13.31 11.37
C LEU A 75 14.65 -13.74 10.61
N SER A 76 15.08 -14.94 10.90
CA SER A 76 16.16 -15.62 10.21
C SER A 76 15.91 -17.13 10.19
N LYS A 77 16.65 -17.88 9.39
CA LYS A 77 16.59 -19.35 9.36
C LYS A 77 16.87 -20.01 10.71
N PHE A 78 17.49 -19.29 11.64
CA PHE A 78 17.84 -19.76 12.98
C PHE A 78 16.88 -19.26 14.06
N THR A 79 15.83 -18.53 13.69
CA THR A 79 14.86 -18.03 14.67
C THR A 79 14.01 -19.18 15.16
N ALA A 80 14.14 -19.49 16.47
CA ALA A 80 13.33 -20.50 17.14
C ALA A 80 11.96 -19.92 17.57
N PRO A 81 10.88 -20.72 17.60
CA PRO A 81 9.56 -20.29 18.10
C PRO A 81 9.61 -19.67 19.50
N THR A 82 10.43 -20.22 20.40
CA THR A 82 10.61 -19.72 21.76
C THR A 82 11.09 -18.27 21.83
N ARG A 83 11.84 -17.79 20.81
CA ARG A 83 12.24 -16.38 20.72
C ARG A 83 11.05 -15.46 20.43
N MET A 84 10.07 -15.97 19.72
CA MET A 84 8.86 -15.21 19.33
C MET A 84 7.80 -15.25 20.43
N PHE A 85 7.53 -16.44 20.96
CA PHE A 85 6.38 -16.70 21.83
C PHE A 85 6.74 -16.86 23.30
N GLY A 86 8.01 -16.90 23.65
CA GLY A 86 8.52 -16.89 25.00
C GLY A 86 9.38 -18.11 25.35
N PRO A 87 10.52 -17.90 25.98
CA PRO A 87 11.37 -18.98 26.48
C PRO A 87 10.74 -19.65 27.70
N VAL A 88 11.20 -20.87 28.01
CA VAL A 88 10.85 -21.54 29.26
C VAL A 88 11.41 -20.77 30.44
N ASP A 89 10.62 -20.59 31.49
CA ASP A 89 11.04 -20.03 32.77
C ASP A 89 11.91 -21.07 33.50
N VAL A 90 13.21 -20.81 33.49
CA VAL A 90 14.21 -21.74 34.09
C VAL A 90 13.99 -21.89 35.60
N ALA A 91 13.54 -20.83 36.29
CA ALA A 91 13.29 -20.90 37.73
C ALA A 91 12.05 -21.72 38.08
N ALA A 92 11.02 -21.65 37.26
CA ALA A 92 9.84 -22.53 37.39
C ALA A 92 10.20 -23.99 37.07
N LEU A 93 10.96 -24.20 35.98
CA LEU A 93 11.40 -25.55 35.58
C LEU A 93 12.25 -26.24 36.66
N ALA A 94 13.11 -25.50 37.35
CA ALA A 94 13.90 -26.01 38.49
C ALA A 94 13.02 -26.49 39.67
N ARG A 95 11.76 -26.02 39.75
CA ARG A 95 10.76 -26.48 40.72
C ARG A 95 9.84 -27.57 40.20
N GLY A 96 10.10 -28.06 38.96
CA GLY A 96 9.26 -29.07 38.30
C GLY A 96 8.02 -28.49 37.61
N GLU A 97 7.93 -27.18 37.44
CA GLU A 97 6.82 -26.48 36.79
C GLU A 97 7.24 -26.04 35.40
N TYR A 98 6.51 -26.48 34.36
CA TYR A 98 6.71 -25.93 33.01
C TYR A 98 5.94 -24.62 32.86
N ARG A 99 6.66 -23.53 32.68
CA ARG A 99 6.10 -22.20 32.47
C ARG A 99 6.88 -21.47 31.38
N GLN A 100 6.20 -20.73 30.52
CA GLN A 100 6.81 -19.83 29.52
C GLN A 100 6.73 -18.36 29.96
N VAL A 101 7.73 -17.58 29.60
CA VAL A 101 7.77 -16.13 29.82
C VAL A 101 7.14 -15.45 28.64
N LEU A 102 5.85 -15.11 28.73
CA LEU A 102 5.04 -14.57 27.65
C LEU A 102 5.09 -13.04 27.57
N GLU A 103 5.43 -12.37 28.66
CA GLU A 103 5.47 -10.90 28.72
C GLU A 103 6.50 -10.32 27.74
N GLY A 104 6.09 -9.28 27.01
CA GLY A 104 6.92 -8.64 26.01
C GLY A 104 7.19 -9.50 24.76
N ARG A 105 6.38 -10.54 24.54
CA ARG A 105 6.47 -11.44 23.39
C ARG A 105 5.28 -11.24 22.44
N ALA A 106 5.31 -11.96 21.30
CA ALA A 106 4.22 -11.92 20.31
C ALA A 106 2.85 -12.19 20.96
N THR A 107 2.79 -13.10 21.95
CA THR A 107 1.58 -13.50 22.68
C THR A 107 0.87 -12.36 23.41
N THR A 108 1.57 -11.29 23.75
CA THR A 108 1.01 -10.11 24.45
C THR A 108 0.91 -8.87 23.56
N ALA A 109 1.34 -8.96 22.31
CA ALA A 109 1.37 -7.84 21.38
C ALA A 109 -0.02 -7.46 20.86
N HIS A 110 -0.28 -6.15 20.79
CA HIS A 110 -1.45 -5.57 20.11
C HIS A 110 -1.17 -5.28 18.64
N ILE A 111 0.06 -4.83 18.35
CA ILE A 111 0.55 -4.62 17.00
C ILE A 111 1.94 -5.25 16.90
N ALA A 112 2.16 -6.05 15.86
CA ALA A 112 3.43 -6.71 15.61
C ALA A 112 4.11 -6.14 14.37
N PHE A 113 5.45 -6.01 14.42
CA PHE A 113 6.28 -5.83 13.23
C PHE A 113 7.20 -7.03 13.06
N ILE A 114 7.11 -7.68 11.90
CA ILE A 114 7.89 -8.87 11.60
C ILE A 114 8.71 -8.60 10.33
N ASP A 115 10.00 -8.39 10.52
CA ASP A 115 10.91 -8.16 9.40
C ASP A 115 11.45 -9.49 8.85
N GLU A 116 11.71 -9.53 7.54
CA GLU A 116 12.19 -10.68 6.79
C GLU A 116 11.30 -11.92 6.98
N ILE A 117 9.97 -11.72 6.87
CA ILE A 117 8.95 -12.73 7.18
C ILE A 117 9.18 -14.07 6.47
N PHE A 118 9.75 -14.08 5.26
CA PHE A 118 10.00 -15.29 4.48
C PHE A 118 11.35 -15.96 4.77
N LYS A 119 12.19 -15.38 5.65
CA LYS A 119 13.50 -15.92 6.03
C LYS A 119 13.49 -16.71 7.33
N CYS A 120 12.37 -17.24 7.77
CA CYS A 120 12.28 -18.01 9.00
C CYS A 120 12.38 -19.52 8.77
N SER A 121 12.60 -20.27 9.87
CA SER A 121 12.50 -21.73 9.85
C SER A 121 11.06 -22.19 9.67
N THR A 122 10.83 -23.38 9.10
CA THR A 122 9.49 -23.98 8.94
C THR A 122 8.74 -24.07 10.28
N ALA A 123 9.45 -24.36 11.38
CA ALA A 123 8.84 -24.39 12.70
C ALA A 123 8.33 -23.02 13.16
N ALA A 124 9.15 -21.96 13.03
CA ALA A 124 8.73 -20.60 13.36
C ALA A 124 7.61 -20.11 12.42
N LEU A 125 7.61 -20.56 11.16
CA LEU A 125 6.60 -20.25 10.16
C LEU A 125 5.23 -20.80 10.59
N ASN A 126 5.15 -22.06 10.99
CA ASN A 126 3.90 -22.72 11.38
C ASN A 126 3.27 -22.04 12.61
N GLU A 127 4.08 -21.71 13.61
CA GLU A 127 3.61 -20.97 14.79
C GLU A 127 3.13 -19.56 14.42
N THR A 128 3.83 -18.89 13.50
CA THR A 128 3.42 -17.57 12.97
C THR A 128 2.07 -17.65 12.26
N LEU A 129 1.77 -18.76 11.57
CA LEU A 129 0.48 -18.98 10.91
C LEU A 129 -0.70 -19.00 11.91
N GLY A 130 -0.58 -19.71 13.02
CA GLY A 130 -1.58 -19.74 14.08
C GLY A 130 -1.76 -18.35 14.73
N PHE A 131 -0.65 -17.69 15.04
CA PHE A 131 -0.63 -16.35 15.60
C PHE A 131 -1.30 -15.29 14.71
N LEU A 132 -0.99 -15.27 13.41
CA LEU A 132 -1.58 -14.32 12.47
C LEU A 132 -3.04 -14.62 12.15
N ASN A 133 -3.39 -15.90 11.96
CA ASN A 133 -4.72 -16.28 11.53
C ASN A 133 -5.77 -16.30 12.63
N GLU A 134 -5.46 -17.07 13.66
CA GLU A 134 -6.41 -17.41 14.73
C GLU A 134 -6.24 -16.48 15.93
N ARG A 135 -5.13 -15.73 15.96
CA ARG A 135 -4.69 -14.94 17.12
C ARG A 135 -4.58 -15.81 18.36
N ILE A 136 -4.07 -17.04 18.15
CA ILE A 136 -3.88 -18.04 19.18
C ILE A 136 -2.45 -18.55 19.10
N TYR A 137 -1.85 -18.78 20.27
CA TYR A 137 -0.61 -19.50 20.42
C TYR A 137 -0.87 -20.80 21.18
N HIS A 138 -0.35 -21.91 20.68
CA HIS A 138 -0.42 -23.23 21.30
C HIS A 138 0.90 -23.50 22.04
N PRO A 139 0.88 -23.54 23.39
CA PRO A 139 2.11 -23.80 24.16
C PRO A 139 2.68 -25.20 23.87
N GLU A 140 4.02 -25.28 23.75
CA GLU A 140 4.73 -26.54 23.43
C GLU A 140 4.50 -27.68 24.45
N ASN A 141 4.10 -27.34 25.68
CA ASN A 141 3.81 -28.33 26.74
C ASN A 141 2.40 -28.95 26.64
N GLY A 142 1.62 -28.65 25.60
CA GLY A 142 0.24 -29.10 25.49
C GLY A 142 -0.75 -28.39 26.40
N GLY A 143 -0.38 -27.23 26.96
CA GLY A 143 -1.26 -26.38 27.76
C GLY A 143 -2.41 -25.79 26.93
N GLU A 144 -3.33 -25.11 27.64
CA GLU A 144 -4.46 -24.44 26.96
C GLU A 144 -3.99 -23.38 25.98
N PRO A 145 -4.67 -23.28 24.82
CA PRO A 145 -4.37 -22.25 23.81
C PRO A 145 -4.48 -20.83 24.38
N ILE A 146 -3.49 -19.99 24.10
CA ILE A 146 -3.40 -18.63 24.60
C ILE A 146 -3.92 -17.67 23.52
N ARG A 147 -4.98 -16.92 23.83
CA ARG A 147 -5.48 -15.86 22.96
C ARG A 147 -4.53 -14.67 22.99
N CYS A 148 -4.05 -14.29 21.80
CA CYS A 148 -3.18 -13.13 21.59
C CYS A 148 -4.04 -11.89 21.27
N PRO A 149 -3.79 -10.73 21.90
CA PRO A 149 -4.61 -9.52 21.71
C PRO A 149 -4.29 -8.79 20.40
N LEU A 150 -3.71 -9.47 19.42
CA LEU A 150 -3.22 -8.92 18.15
C LEU A 150 -4.36 -8.28 17.35
N ILE A 151 -4.21 -6.99 17.05
CA ILE A 151 -5.09 -6.25 16.13
C ILE A 151 -4.62 -6.46 14.70
N GLY A 152 -3.33 -6.23 14.43
CA GLY A 152 -2.73 -6.40 13.13
C GLY A 152 -1.23 -6.59 13.19
N ALA A 153 -0.67 -7.17 12.13
CA ALA A 153 0.77 -7.27 11.94
C ALA A 153 1.18 -6.52 10.67
N ILE A 154 2.23 -5.72 10.79
CA ILE A 154 2.95 -5.16 9.66
C ILE A 154 4.15 -6.08 9.44
N THR A 155 4.22 -6.71 8.29
CA THR A 155 5.36 -7.57 7.95
C THR A 155 6.18 -6.92 6.84
N ALA A 156 7.46 -7.24 6.78
CA ALA A 156 8.34 -6.71 5.75
C ALA A 156 9.18 -7.83 5.13
N SER A 157 9.49 -7.66 3.85
CA SER A 157 10.44 -8.50 3.12
C SER A 157 11.06 -7.72 1.97
N ASN A 158 12.26 -8.11 1.57
CA ASN A 158 12.90 -7.64 0.34
C ASN A 158 12.79 -8.65 -0.81
N GLU A 159 12.17 -9.79 -0.56
CA GLU A 159 11.96 -10.86 -1.55
C GLU A 159 10.53 -11.42 -1.46
N LEU A 160 10.07 -12.00 -2.56
CA LEU A 160 8.80 -12.74 -2.60
C LEU A 160 8.97 -14.15 -2.00
N PRO A 161 7.87 -14.79 -1.58
CA PRO A 161 7.93 -16.15 -1.07
C PRO A 161 8.47 -17.12 -2.13
N SER A 162 9.36 -18.01 -1.71
CA SER A 162 9.91 -19.07 -2.55
C SER A 162 9.61 -20.42 -1.90
N GLY A 163 8.58 -21.12 -2.35
CA GLY A 163 8.18 -22.44 -1.85
C GLY A 163 6.80 -22.47 -1.19
N GLU A 164 6.26 -23.68 -1.02
CA GLU A 164 4.89 -23.92 -0.54
C GLU A 164 4.67 -23.43 0.89
N ASP A 165 5.67 -23.63 1.76
CA ASP A 165 5.59 -23.22 3.17
C ASP A 165 5.38 -21.72 3.31
N THR A 166 6.13 -20.92 2.55
CA THR A 166 6.04 -19.46 2.58
C THR A 166 4.81 -18.93 1.85
N ALA A 167 4.28 -19.67 0.86
CA ALA A 167 3.04 -19.33 0.17
C ALA A 167 1.84 -19.31 1.13
N ALA A 168 1.83 -20.21 2.12
CA ALA A 168 0.78 -20.26 3.13
C ALA A 168 0.72 -18.98 3.99
N ILE A 169 1.85 -18.43 4.41
CA ILE A 169 1.89 -17.12 5.10
C ILE A 169 1.50 -15.98 4.14
N TYR A 170 2.02 -16.02 2.91
CA TYR A 170 1.74 -15.00 1.93
C TYR A 170 0.23 -14.82 1.65
N ASP A 171 -0.52 -15.92 1.63
CA ASP A 171 -1.99 -15.86 1.49
C ASP A 171 -2.68 -15.19 2.69
N ARG A 172 -2.06 -15.17 3.88
CA ARG A 172 -2.62 -14.53 5.08
C ARG A 172 -2.27 -13.05 5.19
N LEU A 173 -1.28 -12.60 4.44
CA LEU A 173 -0.93 -11.20 4.32
C LEU A 173 -1.81 -10.57 3.24
N LEU A 174 -2.99 -10.11 3.67
CA LEU A 174 -4.04 -9.63 2.78
C LEU A 174 -3.59 -8.43 1.94
N VAL A 175 -2.95 -7.47 2.61
CA VAL A 175 -2.53 -6.20 2.01
C VAL A 175 -1.04 -6.26 1.66
N ARG A 176 -0.70 -5.96 0.42
CA ARG A 176 0.65 -6.02 -0.12
C ARG A 176 1.03 -4.68 -0.70
N ILE A 177 2.08 -4.11 -0.19
CA ILE A 177 2.53 -2.75 -0.50
C ILE A 177 3.97 -2.83 -1.00
N GLU A 178 4.23 -2.24 -2.16
CA GLU A 178 5.60 -2.10 -2.66
C GLU A 178 6.13 -0.72 -2.30
N VAL A 179 7.38 -0.69 -1.81
CA VAL A 179 8.12 0.53 -1.51
C VAL A 179 9.46 0.52 -2.23
N GLY A 180 9.74 1.58 -2.97
CA GLY A 180 11.04 1.82 -3.63
C GLY A 180 11.90 2.83 -2.90
N TYR A 181 13.04 3.19 -3.47
CA TYR A 181 13.79 4.38 -3.07
C TYR A 181 13.03 5.65 -3.50
N LEU A 182 13.44 6.80 -2.99
CA LEU A 182 12.87 8.08 -3.41
C LEU A 182 13.19 8.34 -4.89
N GLU A 183 12.17 8.72 -5.65
CA GLU A 183 12.29 8.99 -7.08
C GLU A 183 12.37 10.50 -7.36
N ASP A 184 11.67 11.33 -6.57
CA ASP A 184 11.66 12.77 -6.72
C ASP A 184 12.93 13.41 -6.12
N PRO A 185 13.76 14.11 -6.92
CA PRO A 185 14.95 14.78 -6.43
C PRO A 185 14.67 15.82 -5.33
N SER A 186 13.50 16.45 -5.31
CA SER A 186 13.12 17.42 -4.28
C SER A 186 12.89 16.74 -2.93
N ASN A 187 12.26 15.57 -2.92
CA ASN A 187 12.06 14.74 -1.73
C ASN A 187 13.38 14.19 -1.21
N PHE A 188 14.27 13.76 -2.11
CA PHE A 188 15.63 13.35 -1.72
C PHE A 188 16.40 14.52 -1.08
N ALA A 189 16.34 15.72 -1.68
CA ALA A 189 16.98 16.91 -1.10
C ALA A 189 16.38 17.28 0.27
N ALA A 190 15.07 17.12 0.45
CA ALA A 190 14.39 17.35 1.72
C ALA A 190 14.84 16.33 2.78
N LEU A 191 14.97 15.05 2.42
CA LEU A 191 15.50 14.00 3.29
C LEU A 191 16.92 14.33 3.77
N VAL A 192 17.81 14.73 2.87
CA VAL A 192 19.20 15.12 3.23
C VAL A 192 19.20 16.33 4.16
N ARG A 193 18.38 17.35 3.90
CA ARG A 193 18.26 18.52 4.78
C ARG A 193 17.73 18.16 6.15
N SER A 194 16.74 17.27 6.25
CA SER A 194 16.17 16.83 7.53
C SER A 194 17.19 16.10 8.42
N ALA A 195 18.17 15.42 7.83
CA ALA A 195 19.24 14.76 8.57
C ALA A 195 20.21 15.74 9.24
N VAL A 196 20.35 16.97 8.71
CA VAL A 196 21.21 18.02 9.25
C VAL A 196 20.45 18.91 10.23
N SER A 197 19.17 19.16 9.98
CA SER A 197 18.30 19.99 10.80
C SER A 197 17.63 19.09 11.87
N ARG A 198 17.74 19.44 13.16
CA ARG A 198 16.86 18.86 14.20
C ARG A 198 15.63 19.75 14.31
N PRO A 199 14.52 19.42 13.64
CA PRO A 199 13.28 20.16 13.88
C PRO A 199 12.83 19.96 15.33
N ALA A 200 12.19 20.97 15.90
CA ALA A 200 11.49 20.82 17.18
C ALA A 200 10.54 19.62 17.08
N ALA A 201 10.43 18.83 18.17
CA ALA A 201 9.53 17.69 18.19
C ALA A 201 8.10 18.16 17.82
N PRO A 202 7.54 17.70 16.70
CA PRO A 202 6.19 18.12 16.29
C PRO A 202 5.17 17.63 17.33
N VAL A 203 4.06 18.32 17.43
CA VAL A 203 2.89 17.82 18.16
C VAL A 203 2.52 16.46 17.56
N ARG A 204 2.48 15.41 18.41
CA ARG A 204 2.18 14.04 17.97
C ARG A 204 0.72 13.74 18.31
N THR A 205 -0.10 13.62 17.29
CA THR A 205 -1.46 13.08 17.47
C THR A 205 -1.38 11.61 17.87
N THR A 206 -2.19 11.22 18.86
CA THR A 206 -2.28 9.86 19.36
C THR A 206 -3.75 9.39 19.40
N VAL A 207 -3.94 8.09 19.45
CA VAL A 207 -5.23 7.44 19.65
C VAL A 207 -5.11 6.39 20.75
N GLU A 208 -6.10 6.32 21.64
CA GLU A 208 -6.16 5.31 22.69
C GLU A 208 -6.37 3.91 22.12
N LEU A 209 -5.71 2.89 22.67
CA LEU A 209 -5.89 1.50 22.27
C LEU A 209 -7.36 1.04 22.37
N SER A 210 -8.07 1.49 23.41
CA SER A 210 -9.49 1.19 23.59
C SER A 210 -10.34 1.73 22.45
N ALA A 211 -10.06 2.94 21.96
CA ALA A 211 -10.74 3.58 20.85
C ALA A 211 -10.43 2.87 19.53
N LEU A 212 -9.16 2.49 19.29
CA LEU A 212 -8.77 1.70 18.12
C LEU A 212 -9.48 0.32 18.13
N ARG A 213 -9.50 -0.38 19.26
CA ARG A 213 -10.20 -1.67 19.38
C ARG A 213 -11.68 -1.55 19.07
N HIS A 214 -12.35 -0.56 19.64
CA HIS A 214 -13.76 -0.32 19.34
C HIS A 214 -13.98 -0.01 17.84
N ALA A 215 -13.11 0.79 17.24
CA ALA A 215 -13.18 1.04 15.79
C ALA A 215 -13.09 -0.27 14.99
N VAL A 216 -12.12 -1.15 15.30
CA VAL A 216 -11.90 -2.43 14.61
C VAL A 216 -13.05 -3.42 14.80
N THR A 217 -13.60 -3.51 16.02
CA THR A 217 -14.60 -4.55 16.36
C THR A 217 -16.05 -4.15 16.13
N GLU A 218 -16.35 -2.86 16.13
CA GLU A 218 -17.72 -2.36 16.10
C GLU A 218 -17.95 -1.29 15.03
N ALA A 219 -17.17 -0.21 15.03
CA ALA A 219 -17.47 0.94 14.18
C ALA A 219 -17.20 0.68 12.69
N VAL A 220 -16.08 0.03 12.35
CA VAL A 220 -15.76 -0.35 10.96
C VAL A 220 -16.75 -1.39 10.42
N PRO A 221 -17.06 -2.49 11.12
CA PRO A 221 -18.08 -3.43 10.65
C PRO A 221 -19.50 -2.85 10.50
N ALA A 222 -19.80 -1.76 11.20
CA ALA A 222 -21.09 -1.08 11.09
C ALA A 222 -21.21 -0.18 9.84
N VAL A 223 -20.12 0.10 9.12
CA VAL A 223 -20.15 0.85 7.87
C VAL A 223 -20.93 0.06 6.82
N ALA A 224 -21.97 0.68 6.25
CA ALA A 224 -22.83 0.03 5.27
C ALA A 224 -22.07 -0.25 3.95
N VAL A 225 -22.40 -1.38 3.30
CA VAL A 225 -21.89 -1.73 1.97
C VAL A 225 -23.08 -1.73 1.00
N PRO A 226 -23.26 -0.69 0.19
CA PRO A 226 -24.36 -0.59 -0.77
C PRO A 226 -24.27 -1.67 -1.87
N ASP A 227 -25.43 -2.07 -2.42
CA ASP A 227 -25.50 -3.06 -3.52
C ASP A 227 -24.69 -2.63 -4.74
N ALA A 228 -24.64 -1.34 -5.05
CA ALA A 228 -23.81 -0.82 -6.13
C ALA A 228 -22.32 -1.16 -5.97
N VAL A 229 -21.81 -1.16 -4.72
CA VAL A 229 -20.42 -1.58 -4.43
C VAL A 229 -20.27 -3.08 -4.62
N VAL A 230 -21.26 -3.89 -4.23
CA VAL A 230 -21.26 -5.35 -4.45
C VAL A 230 -21.23 -5.66 -5.95
N ASP A 231 -22.04 -4.96 -6.75
CA ASP A 231 -22.07 -5.09 -8.22
C ASP A 231 -20.73 -4.69 -8.85
N ALA A 232 -20.10 -3.62 -8.35
CA ALA A 232 -18.77 -3.20 -8.79
C ALA A 232 -17.69 -4.27 -8.45
N LEU A 233 -17.76 -4.89 -7.27
CA LEU A 233 -16.87 -6.00 -6.90
C LEU A 233 -17.06 -7.22 -7.81
N CYS A 234 -18.30 -7.57 -8.14
CA CYS A 234 -18.61 -8.65 -9.09
C CYS A 234 -18.04 -8.34 -10.48
N THR A 235 -18.19 -7.12 -10.94
CA THR A 235 -17.65 -6.64 -12.22
C THR A 235 -16.13 -6.71 -12.25
N LEU A 236 -15.47 -6.23 -11.19
CA LEU A 236 -14.01 -6.30 -11.02
C LEU A 236 -13.51 -7.75 -11.04
N ARG A 237 -14.17 -8.62 -10.27
CA ARG A 237 -13.83 -10.05 -10.22
C ARG A 237 -13.91 -10.69 -11.61
N ALA A 238 -14.95 -10.39 -12.38
CA ALA A 238 -15.11 -10.90 -13.74
C ALA A 238 -14.04 -10.33 -14.70
N ALA A 239 -13.67 -9.05 -14.56
CA ALA A 239 -12.63 -8.41 -15.35
C ALA A 239 -11.25 -9.02 -15.07
N LEU A 240 -10.87 -9.18 -13.80
CA LEU A 240 -9.61 -9.81 -13.41
C LEU A 240 -9.51 -11.26 -13.86
N ARG A 241 -10.59 -12.04 -13.77
CA ARG A 241 -10.62 -13.43 -14.29
C ARG A 241 -10.35 -13.51 -15.79
N ARG A 242 -10.83 -12.56 -16.57
CA ARG A 242 -10.51 -12.49 -18.02
C ARG A 242 -9.04 -12.20 -18.31
N LYS A 243 -8.33 -11.66 -17.32
CA LYS A 243 -6.87 -11.40 -17.34
C LYS A 243 -6.08 -12.52 -16.62
N GLU A 244 -6.72 -13.66 -16.35
CA GLU A 244 -6.13 -14.80 -15.64
C GLU A 244 -5.68 -14.48 -14.20
N LEU A 245 -6.20 -13.40 -13.61
CA LEU A 245 -5.96 -13.04 -12.21
C LEU A 245 -7.11 -13.56 -11.35
N VAL A 246 -6.81 -14.53 -10.49
CA VAL A 246 -7.81 -15.20 -9.64
C VAL A 246 -7.42 -15.05 -8.17
N ALA A 247 -8.06 -14.11 -7.49
CA ALA A 247 -7.96 -14.01 -6.03
C ALA A 247 -8.93 -15.01 -5.35
N SER A 248 -8.54 -15.56 -4.21
CA SER A 248 -9.37 -16.50 -3.44
C SER A 248 -10.64 -15.83 -2.91
N ASP A 249 -11.72 -16.62 -2.73
CA ASP A 249 -12.97 -16.13 -2.15
C ASP A 249 -12.77 -15.59 -0.72
N ARG A 250 -11.83 -16.19 0.03
CA ARG A 250 -11.38 -15.67 1.33
C ARG A 250 -10.84 -14.25 1.22
N ARG A 251 -9.98 -13.97 0.23
CA ARG A 251 -9.38 -12.65 0.01
C ARG A 251 -10.45 -11.61 -0.34
N TRP A 252 -11.41 -11.95 -1.20
CA TRP A 252 -12.56 -11.09 -1.50
C TRP A 252 -13.39 -10.78 -0.26
N ARG A 253 -13.67 -11.78 0.57
CA ARG A 253 -14.41 -11.60 1.83
C ARG A 253 -13.69 -10.66 2.80
N GLN A 254 -12.37 -10.83 2.96
CA GLN A 254 -11.56 -10.00 3.84
C GLN A 254 -11.42 -8.56 3.30
N ALA A 255 -11.38 -8.40 1.97
CA ALA A 255 -11.30 -7.12 1.31
C ALA A 255 -12.49 -6.19 1.63
N VAL A 256 -13.69 -6.74 1.89
CA VAL A 256 -14.86 -5.93 2.31
C VAL A 256 -14.55 -5.15 3.58
N GLY A 257 -13.89 -5.75 4.56
CA GLY A 257 -13.47 -5.05 5.79
C GLY A 257 -12.50 -3.89 5.52
N LEU A 258 -11.63 -4.01 4.49
CA LEU A 258 -10.76 -2.90 4.10
C LEU A 258 -11.54 -1.74 3.45
N LEU A 259 -12.56 -2.04 2.64
CA LEU A 259 -13.43 -1.00 2.07
C LEU A 259 -14.19 -0.25 3.17
N GLN A 260 -14.74 -0.99 4.15
CA GLN A 260 -15.40 -0.42 5.31
C GLN A 260 -14.43 0.44 6.15
N ALA A 261 -13.20 -0.04 6.37
CA ALA A 261 -12.16 0.69 7.08
C ALA A 261 -11.74 1.98 6.36
N SER A 262 -11.67 1.96 5.02
CA SER A 262 -11.39 3.15 4.21
C SER A 262 -12.50 4.18 4.34
N ALA A 263 -13.76 3.77 4.20
CA ALA A 263 -14.91 4.64 4.36
C ALA A 263 -15.01 5.22 5.80
N TYR A 264 -14.77 4.38 6.82
CA TYR A 264 -14.71 4.81 8.22
C TYR A 264 -13.60 5.86 8.45
N LEU A 265 -12.40 5.61 7.94
CA LEU A 265 -11.27 6.55 8.05
C LEU A 265 -11.64 7.90 7.44
N ASP A 266 -12.39 7.94 6.35
CA ASP A 266 -12.86 9.17 5.71
C ASP A 266 -14.12 9.78 6.41
N GLY A 267 -14.61 9.14 7.46
CA GLY A 267 -15.79 9.61 8.24
C GLY A 267 -17.11 9.38 7.52
N ARG A 268 -17.16 8.44 6.57
CA ARG A 268 -18.39 8.10 5.82
C ARG A 268 -19.12 6.91 6.46
N PRO A 269 -20.46 6.95 6.50
CA PRO A 269 -21.26 5.87 7.06
C PRO A 269 -21.46 4.68 6.10
N ALA A 270 -21.06 4.84 4.84
CA ALA A 270 -21.18 3.82 3.81
C ALA A 270 -19.96 3.81 2.90
N VAL A 271 -19.63 2.63 2.37
CA VAL A 271 -18.60 2.43 1.35
C VAL A 271 -19.02 3.11 0.06
N ALA A 272 -18.08 3.77 -0.61
CA ALA A 272 -18.24 4.37 -1.92
C ALA A 272 -17.31 3.69 -2.94
N GLU A 273 -17.55 3.92 -4.23
CA GLU A 273 -16.70 3.39 -5.30
C GLU A 273 -15.23 3.80 -5.14
N THR A 274 -14.96 4.98 -4.60
CA THR A 274 -13.59 5.47 -4.34
C THR A 274 -12.81 4.58 -3.37
N ASP A 275 -13.48 3.85 -2.48
CA ASP A 275 -12.84 2.91 -1.55
C ASP A 275 -12.27 1.69 -2.27
N LEU A 276 -12.78 1.35 -3.46
CA LEU A 276 -12.26 0.25 -4.26
C LEU A 276 -10.77 0.41 -4.60
N SER A 277 -10.25 1.64 -4.53
CA SER A 277 -8.82 1.92 -4.74
C SER A 277 -7.91 1.10 -3.81
N VAL A 278 -8.36 0.78 -2.61
CA VAL A 278 -7.61 -0.06 -1.65
C VAL A 278 -7.34 -1.47 -2.18
N LEU A 279 -8.16 -1.96 -3.11
CA LEU A 279 -8.04 -3.29 -3.72
C LEU A 279 -6.80 -3.44 -4.60
N THR A 280 -6.20 -2.33 -5.02
CA THR A 280 -4.90 -2.32 -5.73
C THR A 280 -3.76 -2.92 -4.91
N HIS A 281 -3.94 -2.98 -3.59
CA HIS A 281 -2.99 -3.60 -2.66
C HIS A 281 -3.40 -5.03 -2.24
N VAL A 282 -4.48 -5.59 -2.80
CA VAL A 282 -5.07 -6.85 -2.33
C VAL A 282 -5.12 -7.93 -3.40
N LEU A 283 -5.43 -7.58 -4.64
CA LEU A 283 -5.90 -8.54 -5.65
C LEU A 283 -4.81 -9.06 -6.60
N TRP A 284 -3.55 -9.03 -6.18
CA TRP A 284 -2.41 -9.55 -6.95
C TRP A 284 -1.54 -10.49 -6.12
N ASP A 285 -0.83 -11.41 -6.77
CA ASP A 285 0.09 -12.36 -6.15
C ASP A 285 1.57 -12.06 -6.48
N SER A 286 1.84 -11.31 -7.52
CA SER A 286 3.18 -10.84 -7.84
C SER A 286 3.17 -9.37 -8.27
N PRO A 287 4.26 -8.62 -8.06
CA PRO A 287 4.38 -7.21 -8.48
C PRO A 287 4.03 -6.98 -9.95
N ALA A 288 4.37 -7.92 -10.83
CA ALA A 288 4.03 -7.82 -12.25
C ALA A 288 2.51 -7.76 -12.55
N GLN A 289 1.69 -8.29 -11.64
CA GLN A 289 0.23 -8.27 -11.78
C GLN A 289 -0.40 -6.97 -11.26
N ARG A 290 0.29 -6.24 -10.38
CA ARG A 290 -0.21 -5.02 -9.75
C ARG A 290 -0.70 -3.98 -10.75
N PRO A 291 0.02 -3.64 -11.83
CA PRO A 291 -0.44 -2.65 -12.82
C PRO A 291 -1.75 -3.07 -13.51
N ILE A 292 -1.97 -4.36 -13.70
CA ILE A 292 -3.21 -4.89 -14.29
C ILE A 292 -4.37 -4.66 -13.32
N VAL A 293 -4.19 -5.01 -12.04
CA VAL A 293 -5.20 -4.78 -11.00
C VAL A 293 -5.51 -3.29 -10.87
N GLU A 294 -4.49 -2.44 -10.84
CA GLU A 294 -4.63 -0.99 -10.74
C GLU A 294 -5.48 -0.43 -11.88
N ARG A 295 -5.23 -0.85 -13.12
CA ARG A 295 -6.03 -0.43 -14.29
C ARG A 295 -7.49 -0.87 -14.21
N GLU A 296 -7.75 -2.11 -13.78
CA GLU A 296 -9.12 -2.62 -13.68
C GLU A 296 -9.89 -1.94 -12.53
N VAL A 297 -9.24 -1.70 -11.39
CA VAL A 297 -9.83 -0.92 -10.28
C VAL A 297 -10.08 0.53 -10.73
N LEU A 298 -9.10 1.16 -11.36
CA LEU A 298 -9.22 2.53 -11.82
C LEU A 298 -10.33 2.71 -12.86
N HIS A 299 -10.56 1.70 -13.70
CA HIS A 299 -11.68 1.72 -14.66
C HIS A 299 -13.05 1.86 -13.99
N LEU A 300 -13.22 1.30 -12.78
CA LEU A 300 -14.46 1.40 -12.01
C LEU A 300 -14.53 2.72 -11.23
N VAL A 301 -13.43 3.09 -10.58
CA VAL A 301 -13.38 4.24 -9.65
C VAL A 301 -13.26 5.58 -10.40
N ASN A 302 -12.49 5.59 -11.46
CA ASN A 302 -12.17 6.80 -12.23
C ASN A 302 -11.88 6.44 -13.69
N PRO A 303 -12.92 6.24 -14.50
CA PRO A 303 -12.76 5.86 -15.92
C PRO A 303 -11.95 6.90 -16.71
N ASP A 304 -12.00 8.18 -16.33
CA ASP A 304 -11.24 9.24 -16.99
C ASP A 304 -9.74 9.09 -16.72
N ALA A 305 -9.37 8.75 -15.50
CA ALA A 305 -7.97 8.48 -15.15
C ALA A 305 -7.46 7.18 -15.82
N LYS A 306 -8.31 6.17 -15.98
CA LYS A 306 -7.98 4.95 -16.73
C LYS A 306 -7.70 5.28 -18.20
N GLU A 307 -8.55 6.07 -18.85
CA GLU A 307 -8.34 6.48 -20.25
C GLU A 307 -7.05 7.31 -20.40
N ALA A 308 -6.74 8.15 -19.40
CA ALA A 308 -5.47 8.86 -19.39
C ALA A 308 -4.25 7.93 -19.34
N LEU A 309 -4.31 6.82 -18.59
CA LEU A 309 -3.23 5.81 -18.58
C LEU A 309 -3.12 5.07 -19.93
N ASP A 310 -4.24 4.79 -20.58
CA ASP A 310 -4.19 4.21 -21.95
C ASP A 310 -3.53 5.16 -22.94
N LEU A 311 -3.72 6.48 -22.77
CA LEU A 311 -3.00 7.49 -23.55
C LEU A 311 -1.51 7.56 -23.19
N ALA A 312 -1.14 7.31 -21.93
CA ALA A 312 0.27 7.24 -21.52
C ALA A 312 1.02 6.13 -22.25
N ASP A 313 0.41 4.94 -22.44
CA ASP A 313 1.02 3.85 -23.21
C ASP A 313 1.34 4.29 -24.65
N VAL A 314 0.45 5.07 -25.26
CA VAL A 314 0.67 5.61 -26.62
C VAL A 314 1.81 6.65 -26.64
N ILE A 315 1.91 7.46 -25.60
CA ILE A 315 2.97 8.48 -25.44
C ILE A 315 4.32 7.79 -25.25
N ASP A 316 4.39 6.76 -24.39
CA ASP A 316 5.60 5.99 -24.11
C ASP A 316 6.07 5.19 -25.35
N GLU A 317 5.13 4.65 -26.15
CA GLU A 317 5.45 4.04 -27.45
C GLU A 317 6.10 5.05 -28.41
N LEU A 318 5.59 6.28 -28.46
CA LEU A 318 6.15 7.32 -29.31
C LEU A 318 7.54 7.76 -28.83
N GLU A 319 7.77 7.84 -27.53
CA GLU A 319 9.08 8.14 -26.94
C GLU A 319 10.09 7.03 -27.26
N ALA A 320 9.72 5.76 -27.08
CA ALA A 320 10.57 4.63 -27.43
C ALA A 320 10.93 4.61 -28.93
N GLN A 321 9.98 5.00 -29.80
CA GLN A 321 10.26 5.15 -31.23
C GLN A 321 11.23 6.29 -31.51
N LEU A 322 11.14 7.43 -30.81
CA LEU A 322 12.08 8.54 -30.92
C LEU A 322 13.49 8.09 -30.53
N ASP A 323 13.62 7.38 -29.41
CA ASP A 323 14.87 6.85 -28.90
C ASP A 323 15.51 5.83 -29.88
N ALA A 324 14.70 4.97 -30.49
CA ALA A 324 15.15 4.01 -31.50
C ALA A 324 15.61 4.67 -32.81
N MET A 325 15.18 5.90 -33.05
CA MET A 325 15.59 6.70 -34.22
C MET A 325 16.83 7.58 -33.95
N ALA A 326 17.42 7.47 -32.75
CA ALA A 326 18.63 8.22 -32.43
C ALA A 326 19.76 7.88 -33.42
N GLY A 327 20.35 8.92 -34.02
CA GLY A 327 21.40 8.78 -35.04
C GLY A 327 20.93 8.62 -36.49
N GLN A 328 19.62 8.65 -36.74
CA GLN A 328 19.07 8.70 -38.11
C GLN A 328 19.19 10.11 -38.72
N SER A 329 18.96 10.20 -40.05
CA SER A 329 19.00 11.47 -40.75
C SER A 329 17.89 12.40 -40.28
N ARG A 330 18.13 13.70 -40.30
CA ARG A 330 17.18 14.75 -39.92
C ARG A 330 15.89 14.70 -40.77
N GLU A 331 16.02 14.27 -42.03
CA GLU A 331 14.89 14.10 -42.93
C GLU A 331 13.98 12.94 -42.50
N ALA A 332 14.54 11.80 -42.10
CA ALA A 332 13.78 10.65 -41.58
C ALA A 332 13.06 10.99 -40.27
N LEU A 333 13.73 11.72 -39.35
CA LEU A 333 13.13 12.19 -38.10
C LEU A 333 11.97 13.17 -38.38
N SER A 334 12.16 14.14 -39.26
CA SER A 334 11.11 15.10 -39.62
C SER A 334 9.91 14.42 -40.25
N ASP A 335 10.13 13.46 -41.15
CA ASP A 335 9.05 12.68 -41.81
C ASP A 335 8.24 11.87 -40.78
N TRP A 336 8.92 11.23 -39.83
CA TRP A 336 8.25 10.51 -38.73
C TRP A 336 7.41 11.44 -37.85
N VAL A 337 7.95 12.62 -37.51
CA VAL A 337 7.21 13.60 -36.70
C VAL A 337 5.92 14.03 -37.42
N ILE A 338 6.04 14.42 -38.69
CA ILE A 338 4.91 14.92 -39.48
C ILE A 338 3.87 13.82 -39.66
N LYS A 339 4.28 12.61 -40.02
CA LYS A 339 3.36 11.52 -40.34
C LYS A 339 2.75 10.83 -39.13
N LYS A 340 3.46 10.82 -37.97
CA LYS A 340 3.07 9.96 -36.86
C LYS A 340 3.01 10.66 -35.51
N ALA A 341 4.10 11.30 -35.07
CA ALA A 341 4.22 11.73 -33.68
C ALA A 341 3.40 12.99 -33.38
N HIS A 342 3.47 14.03 -34.22
CA HIS A 342 2.86 15.34 -33.98
C HIS A 342 1.34 15.24 -33.76
N ASN A 343 0.63 14.57 -34.67
CA ASN A 343 -0.83 14.44 -34.59
C ASN A 343 -1.26 13.59 -33.38
N LYS A 344 -0.57 12.48 -33.11
CA LYS A 344 -0.91 11.62 -31.97
C LYS A 344 -0.70 12.33 -30.64
N LEU A 345 0.43 13.02 -30.45
CA LEU A 345 0.71 13.79 -29.24
C LEU A 345 -0.26 14.99 -29.06
N ALA A 346 -0.60 15.67 -30.14
CA ALA A 346 -1.59 16.76 -30.09
C ALA A 346 -2.99 16.28 -29.75
N MET A 347 -3.43 15.15 -30.32
CA MET A 347 -4.73 14.54 -29.99
C MET A 347 -4.75 14.04 -28.55
N ALA A 348 -3.68 13.38 -28.08
CA ALA A 348 -3.55 12.94 -26.69
C ALA A 348 -3.64 14.13 -25.73
N GLY A 349 -2.95 15.23 -26.00
CA GLY A 349 -3.01 16.43 -25.16
C GLY A 349 -4.43 17.01 -25.03
N LYS A 350 -5.14 17.17 -26.15
CA LYS A 350 -6.53 17.65 -26.15
C LYS A 350 -7.48 16.70 -25.40
N ARG A 351 -7.28 15.39 -25.55
CA ARG A 351 -8.12 14.42 -24.87
C ARG A 351 -7.85 14.43 -23.36
N LEU A 352 -6.59 14.56 -22.94
CA LEU A 352 -6.20 14.67 -21.51
C LEU A 352 -6.80 15.92 -20.85
N GLU A 353 -6.82 17.07 -21.54
CA GLU A 353 -7.48 18.27 -21.04
C GLU A 353 -8.98 18.04 -20.81
N LYS A 354 -9.65 17.43 -21.78
CA LYS A 354 -11.08 17.10 -21.67
C LYS A 354 -11.35 16.10 -20.53
N LEU A 355 -10.54 15.05 -20.38
CA LEU A 355 -10.66 14.09 -19.30
C LEU A 355 -10.47 14.75 -17.93
N ARG A 356 -9.56 15.72 -17.82
CA ARG A 356 -9.34 16.50 -16.63
C ARG A 356 -10.58 17.31 -16.24
N GLU A 357 -11.22 17.94 -17.20
CA GLU A 357 -12.47 18.70 -16.98
C GLU A 357 -13.62 17.75 -16.57
N GLU A 358 -13.79 16.62 -17.25
CA GLU A 358 -14.79 15.61 -16.97
C GLU A 358 -14.61 15.02 -15.55
N ALA A 359 -13.38 14.67 -15.18
CA ALA A 359 -13.06 14.17 -13.84
C ALA A 359 -13.30 15.22 -12.74
N ALA A 360 -12.85 16.46 -12.96
CA ALA A 360 -13.05 17.54 -12.01
C ALA A 360 -14.54 17.89 -11.83
N GLY A 361 -15.30 17.93 -12.94
CA GLY A 361 -16.75 18.16 -12.91
C GLY A 361 -17.54 17.07 -12.17
N ALA A 362 -17.03 15.83 -12.18
CA ALA A 362 -17.60 14.72 -11.44
C ALA A 362 -17.01 14.54 -10.02
N GLY A 363 -16.16 15.45 -9.57
CA GLY A 363 -15.51 15.39 -8.24
C GLY A 363 -14.49 14.24 -8.10
N ARG A 364 -14.01 13.67 -9.22
CA ARG A 364 -12.99 12.61 -9.22
C ARG A 364 -11.57 13.20 -9.21
N SER A 365 -10.61 12.44 -8.71
CA SER A 365 -9.20 12.88 -8.67
C SER A 365 -8.63 13.05 -10.08
N THR A 366 -7.96 14.19 -10.32
CA THR A 366 -7.26 14.49 -11.58
C THR A 366 -5.78 14.11 -11.54
N SER A 367 -5.26 13.65 -10.41
CA SER A 367 -3.81 13.47 -10.20
C SER A 367 -3.13 12.55 -11.20
N ALA A 368 -3.79 11.46 -11.61
CA ALA A 368 -3.26 10.56 -12.64
C ALA A 368 -3.27 11.24 -14.02
N ILE A 369 -4.32 11.98 -14.34
CA ILE A 369 -4.46 12.72 -15.61
C ILE A 369 -3.40 13.82 -15.69
N ASP A 370 -3.18 14.56 -14.59
CA ASP A 370 -2.18 15.64 -14.53
C ASP A 370 -0.75 15.09 -14.71
N ARG A 371 -0.42 13.92 -14.15
CA ARG A 371 0.87 13.23 -14.38
C ARG A 371 1.07 12.87 -15.85
N VAL A 372 0.05 12.27 -16.48
CA VAL A 372 0.13 11.89 -17.90
C VAL A 372 0.22 13.13 -18.78
N THR A 373 -0.47 14.22 -18.43
CA THR A 373 -0.38 15.50 -19.13
C THR A 373 1.04 16.08 -19.05
N GLY A 374 1.66 16.02 -17.88
CA GLY A 374 3.07 16.43 -17.71
C GLY A 374 4.01 15.58 -18.57
N ARG A 375 3.82 14.27 -18.59
CA ARG A 375 4.57 13.33 -19.43
C ARG A 375 4.40 13.64 -20.93
N GLN A 376 3.16 13.81 -21.36
CA GLN A 376 2.84 14.16 -22.76
C GLN A 376 3.56 15.45 -23.20
N ARG A 377 3.57 16.49 -22.36
CA ARG A 377 4.28 17.74 -22.63
C ARG A 377 5.78 17.53 -22.74
N ALA A 378 6.37 16.74 -21.83
CA ALA A 378 7.79 16.43 -21.84
C ALA A 378 8.21 15.70 -23.14
N VAL A 379 7.48 14.66 -23.52
CA VAL A 379 7.74 13.91 -24.77
C VAL A 379 7.54 14.79 -25.99
N ARG A 380 6.50 15.63 -26.00
CA ARG A 380 6.26 16.56 -27.10
C ARG A 380 7.40 17.59 -27.22
N ALA A 381 7.91 18.13 -26.11
CA ALA A 381 9.08 19.02 -26.11
C ALA A 381 10.31 18.32 -26.69
N ARG A 382 10.59 17.06 -26.28
CA ARG A 382 11.69 16.27 -26.84
C ARG A 382 11.55 16.07 -28.35
N VAL A 383 10.37 15.70 -28.84
CA VAL A 383 10.11 15.55 -30.28
C VAL A 383 10.38 16.85 -31.04
N LEU A 384 9.96 17.99 -30.51
CA LEU A 384 10.19 19.29 -31.16
C LEU A 384 11.69 19.69 -31.17
N THR A 385 12.41 19.41 -30.10
CA THR A 385 13.84 19.77 -29.99
C THR A 385 14.75 18.78 -30.69
N GLU A 386 14.60 17.47 -30.44
CA GLU A 386 15.49 16.45 -30.93
C GLU A 386 15.24 16.10 -32.42
N ALA A 387 13.98 16.00 -32.83
CA ALA A 387 13.66 15.60 -34.20
C ALA A 387 13.50 16.78 -35.17
N LEU A 388 12.95 17.94 -34.73
CA LEU A 388 12.79 19.11 -35.60
C LEU A 388 13.93 20.15 -35.39
N GLY A 389 14.74 20.01 -34.33
CA GLY A 389 15.85 20.92 -34.06
C GLY A 389 15.37 22.33 -33.65
N MET A 390 14.18 22.44 -33.05
CA MET A 390 13.67 23.69 -32.53
C MET A 390 14.43 24.10 -31.27
N ASP A 391 14.59 25.40 -31.04
CA ASP A 391 15.14 25.92 -29.80
C ASP A 391 14.23 25.56 -28.62
N ALA A 392 14.79 25.21 -27.47
CA ALA A 392 14.03 24.77 -26.29
C ALA A 392 12.99 25.84 -25.85
N SER A 393 13.30 27.15 -26.00
CA SER A 393 12.37 28.23 -25.70
C SER A 393 11.17 28.27 -26.67
N MET A 394 11.41 27.99 -27.95
CA MET A 394 10.33 27.92 -28.98
C MET A 394 9.50 26.64 -28.83
N ALA A 395 10.12 25.52 -28.48
CA ALA A 395 9.42 24.27 -28.21
C ALA A 395 8.46 24.42 -27.01
N GLN A 396 8.91 25.10 -25.97
CA GLN A 396 8.11 25.37 -24.77
C GLN A 396 6.92 26.31 -24.99
N ALA A 397 7.03 27.24 -25.95
CA ALA A 397 5.93 28.13 -26.32
C ALA A 397 4.82 27.44 -27.16
N GLN A 398 5.06 26.24 -27.69
CA GLN A 398 4.11 25.43 -28.46
C GLN A 398 3.45 24.29 -27.66
N LEU A 399 3.77 24.17 -26.36
CA LEU A 399 3.20 23.16 -25.44
C LEU A 399 1.91 23.64 -24.83
#